data_97f7a4d990128ce0a63a71e320def065
#
_entry.id   97f7a4d990128ce0a63a71e320def065
#
_cell.length_a   1.000
_cell.length_b   1.000
_cell.length_c   1.000
_cell.angle_alpha   90.00
_cell.angle_beta   90.00
_cell.angle_gamma   90.00
#
_symmetry.space_group_name_H-M   'P 1'
#
loop_
_entity.id
_entity.type
_entity.pdbx_description
1 polymer ?
#
loop_
_entity_poly.entity_id
_entity_poly.type
_entity_poly.pdbx_seq_one_letter_code
_entity_poly.pdbx_strand_id
1 'polypeptide(L)'
;MKRDTFPPTKHGYSGRSSSSFFQLAEVIGKSNEPTATQFSDLQRAYESTATHLAECDEFKEQFIEIHAHGSRQLGTLVRPIEEGREGFDVDLIARLPRSSQITYGDLGGPSRLLQRLFVALERYADQYQLSIKTVSYT
;
A
#
# COMPACT_ATOMS: atom_id res chain seq x y z
N MET A 1 26.98 -30.16 -8.68
CA MET A 1 25.78 -29.71 -9.38
C MET A 1 26.15 -28.51 -10.24
N LYS A 2 26.36 -28.72 -11.54
CA LYS A 2 26.75 -27.67 -12.48
C LYS A 2 25.51 -26.86 -12.82
N ARG A 3 25.56 -25.54 -12.61
CA ARG A 3 24.52 -24.61 -13.09
C ARG A 3 24.73 -24.44 -14.59
N ASP A 4 23.74 -24.84 -15.39
CA ASP A 4 23.72 -24.54 -16.81
C ASP A 4 23.53 -23.04 -17.00
N THR A 5 24.60 -22.36 -17.40
CA THR A 5 24.56 -20.99 -17.85
C THR A 5 24.06 -20.99 -19.28
N PHE A 6 22.84 -20.53 -19.52
CA PHE A 6 22.35 -20.25 -20.86
C PHE A 6 23.25 -19.21 -21.53
N PRO A 7 23.74 -19.47 -22.76
CA PRO A 7 24.47 -18.44 -23.49
C PRO A 7 23.55 -17.28 -23.86
N PRO A 8 24.04 -16.03 -23.82
CA PRO A 8 23.23 -14.89 -24.23
C PRO A 8 22.91 -15.01 -25.72
N THR A 9 21.64 -15.12 -26.06
CA THR A 9 21.16 -15.04 -27.43
C THR A 9 21.46 -13.66 -28.00
N LYS A 10 22.44 -13.60 -28.89
CA LYS A 10 22.73 -12.43 -29.71
C LYS A 10 21.60 -12.28 -30.74
N HIS A 11 20.45 -11.77 -30.35
CA HIS A 11 19.52 -11.20 -31.31
C HIS A 11 19.98 -9.77 -31.61
N GLY A 12 20.54 -9.58 -32.80
CA GLY A 12 20.91 -8.27 -33.31
C GLY A 12 19.66 -7.44 -33.63
N TYR A 13 19.09 -6.82 -32.59
CA TYR A 13 18.17 -5.70 -32.79
C TYR A 13 18.99 -4.51 -33.25
N SER A 14 18.60 -3.89 -34.39
CA SER A 14 19.26 -2.69 -34.86
C SER A 14 19.21 -1.64 -33.74
N GLY A 15 20.37 -1.13 -33.31
CA GLY A 15 20.50 -0.32 -32.10
C GLY A 15 19.67 0.98 -32.07
N ARG A 16 19.07 1.38 -33.20
CA ARG A 16 18.17 2.53 -33.29
C ARG A 16 16.75 2.23 -32.83
N SER A 17 16.21 1.05 -33.14
CA SER A 17 14.83 0.66 -32.73
C SER A 17 14.72 0.41 -31.23
N SER A 18 15.75 -0.23 -30.64
CA SER A 18 15.76 -0.47 -29.20
C SER A 18 15.91 0.83 -28.41
N SER A 19 16.75 1.76 -28.84
CA SER A 19 16.91 3.07 -28.21
C SER A 19 15.61 3.87 -28.20
N SER A 20 14.87 3.92 -29.32
CA SER A 20 13.58 4.62 -29.40
C SER A 20 12.51 3.95 -28.51
N PHE A 21 12.49 2.63 -28.45
CA PHE A 21 11.58 1.92 -27.54
C PHE A 21 11.87 2.23 -26.08
N PHE A 22 13.13 2.19 -25.65
CA PHE A 22 13.50 2.51 -24.28
C PHE A 22 13.21 3.97 -23.93
N GLN A 23 13.44 4.89 -24.84
CA GLN A 23 13.10 6.31 -24.65
C GLN A 23 11.59 6.50 -24.48
N LEU A 24 10.78 5.84 -25.32
CA LEU A 24 9.32 5.88 -25.20
C LEU A 24 8.84 5.27 -23.88
N ALA A 25 9.37 4.12 -23.52
CA ALA A 25 9.04 3.46 -22.25
C ALA A 25 9.41 4.32 -21.04
N GLU A 26 10.55 5.01 -21.08
CA GLU A 26 10.98 5.94 -20.04
C GLU A 26 10.04 7.15 -19.93
N VAL A 27 9.66 7.75 -21.05
CA VAL A 27 8.71 8.86 -21.08
C VAL A 27 7.34 8.45 -20.52
N ILE A 28 6.81 7.30 -20.95
CA ILE A 28 5.56 6.75 -20.44
C ILE A 28 5.66 6.46 -18.94
N GLY A 29 6.75 5.83 -18.49
CA GLY A 29 7.01 5.56 -17.08
C GLY A 29 6.98 6.84 -16.26
N LYS A 30 7.77 7.83 -16.62
CA LYS A 30 7.85 9.13 -15.93
C LYS A 30 6.51 9.89 -15.93
N SER A 31 5.74 9.81 -17.01
CA SER A 31 4.44 10.49 -17.08
C SER A 31 3.39 9.87 -16.15
N ASN A 32 3.58 8.60 -15.79
CA ASN A 32 2.68 7.87 -14.89
C ASN A 32 3.15 7.86 -13.43
N GLU A 33 4.33 8.40 -13.13
CA GLU A 33 4.78 8.53 -11.75
C GLU A 33 3.97 9.61 -11.00
N PRO A 34 3.65 9.40 -9.71
CA PRO A 34 3.07 10.43 -8.87
C PRO A 34 3.94 11.67 -8.82
N THR A 35 3.34 12.85 -8.81
CA THR A 35 4.08 14.09 -8.58
C THR A 35 4.64 14.13 -7.14
N ALA A 36 5.65 14.95 -6.90
CA ALA A 36 6.21 15.12 -5.56
C ALA A 36 5.15 15.57 -4.53
N THR A 37 4.21 16.42 -4.94
CA THR A 37 3.08 16.86 -4.11
C THR A 37 2.14 15.69 -3.79
N GLN A 38 1.72 14.93 -4.81
CA GLN A 38 0.87 13.76 -4.63
C GLN A 38 1.52 12.71 -3.70
N PHE A 39 2.83 12.50 -3.88
CA PHE A 39 3.58 11.59 -3.02
C PHE A 39 3.65 12.09 -1.56
N SER A 40 3.86 13.39 -1.36
CA SER A 40 3.88 14.02 -0.03
C SER A 40 2.50 13.93 0.65
N ASP A 41 1.42 14.17 -0.08
CA ASP A 41 0.05 14.08 0.46
C ASP A 41 -0.31 12.65 0.83
N LEU A 42 0.08 11.69 -0.01
CA LEU A 42 -0.08 10.27 0.27
C LEU A 42 0.69 9.85 1.52
N GLN A 43 1.94 10.30 1.65
CA GLN A 43 2.77 10.04 2.83
C GLN A 43 2.11 10.59 4.10
N ARG A 44 1.59 11.81 4.04
CA ARG A 44 0.92 12.45 5.17
C ARG A 44 -0.36 11.69 5.57
N ALA A 45 -1.17 11.28 4.61
CA ALA A 45 -2.37 10.49 4.87
C ALA A 45 -2.02 9.13 5.51
N TYR A 46 -1.01 8.46 4.99
CA TYR A 46 -0.48 7.22 5.55
C TYR A 46 -0.02 7.38 7.01
N GLU A 47 0.82 8.37 7.27
CA GLU A 47 1.37 8.64 8.61
C GLU A 47 0.28 9.05 9.60
N SER A 48 -0.70 9.84 9.16
CA SER A 48 -1.84 10.26 9.98
C SER A 48 -2.71 9.05 10.37
N THR A 49 -3.02 8.17 9.43
CA THR A 49 -3.79 6.95 9.70
C THR A 49 -3.02 6.01 10.65
N ALA A 50 -1.73 5.82 10.40
CA ALA A 50 -0.87 4.99 11.24
C ALA A 50 -0.78 5.52 12.68
N THR A 51 -0.59 6.82 12.85
CA THR A 51 -0.54 7.48 14.15
C THR A 51 -1.87 7.31 14.89
N HIS A 52 -3.00 7.56 14.21
CA HIS A 52 -4.32 7.38 14.81
C HIS A 52 -4.53 5.95 15.32
N LEU A 53 -4.22 4.95 14.51
CA LEU A 53 -4.37 3.55 14.90
C LEU A 53 -3.43 3.14 16.04
N ALA A 54 -2.22 3.70 16.09
CA ALA A 54 -1.27 3.41 17.16
C ALA A 54 -1.67 4.07 18.51
N GLU A 55 -2.35 5.20 18.47
CA GLU A 55 -2.70 6.00 19.64
C GLU A 55 -4.14 5.79 20.12
N CYS A 56 -5.03 5.22 19.29
CA CYS A 56 -6.42 5.01 19.69
C CYS A 56 -6.55 3.98 20.83
N ASP A 57 -7.53 4.16 21.67
CA ASP A 57 -7.74 3.34 22.87
C ASP A 57 -7.94 1.85 22.55
N GLU A 58 -8.44 1.55 21.35
CA GLU A 58 -8.65 0.18 20.89
C GLU A 58 -7.35 -0.59 20.70
N PHE A 59 -6.24 0.11 20.32
CA PHE A 59 -5.00 -0.53 19.92
C PHE A 59 -3.73 0.00 20.59
N LYS A 60 -3.84 1.03 21.40
CA LYS A 60 -2.75 1.73 22.06
C LYS A 60 -1.63 0.85 22.61
N GLU A 61 -1.97 -0.34 23.11
CA GLU A 61 -1.02 -1.29 23.67
C GLU A 61 -0.77 -2.51 22.76
N GLN A 62 -1.45 -2.58 21.62
CA GLN A 62 -1.47 -3.79 20.77
C GLN A 62 -0.74 -3.60 19.44
N PHE A 63 -0.75 -2.40 18.86
CA PHE A 63 0.00 -2.14 17.62
C PHE A 63 1.46 -1.92 17.93
N ILE A 64 2.32 -2.71 17.34
CA ILE A 64 3.76 -2.50 17.38
C ILE A 64 4.17 -1.57 16.24
N GLU A 65 3.64 -1.81 15.05
CA GLU A 65 4.18 -1.22 13.85
C GLU A 65 3.15 -1.22 12.72
N ILE A 66 3.06 -0.13 11.98
CA ILE A 66 2.22 0.00 10.79
C ILE A 66 3.10 0.37 9.60
N HIS A 67 2.99 -0.41 8.54
CA HIS A 67 3.78 -0.24 7.32
C HIS A 67 2.89 -0.05 6.10
N ALA A 68 3.36 0.76 5.16
CA ALA A 68 2.84 0.73 3.81
C ALA A 68 3.21 -0.60 3.14
N HIS A 69 2.31 -1.13 2.35
CA HIS A 69 2.48 -2.35 1.58
C HIS A 69 2.14 -2.10 0.10
N GLY A 70 2.12 -3.17 -0.71
CA GLY A 70 1.70 -3.11 -2.11
C GLY A 70 2.55 -2.19 -2.97
N SER A 71 1.91 -1.50 -3.90
CA SER A 71 2.56 -0.68 -4.92
C SER A 71 3.43 0.44 -4.34
N ARG A 72 3.03 1.01 -3.18
CA ARG A 72 3.82 2.03 -2.50
C ARG A 72 5.17 1.49 -2.02
N GLN A 73 5.18 0.32 -1.39
CA GLN A 73 6.42 -0.28 -0.89
C GLN A 73 7.32 -0.74 -2.03
N LEU A 74 6.72 -1.25 -3.11
CA LEU A 74 7.45 -1.75 -4.28
C LEU A 74 7.93 -0.64 -5.21
N GLY A 75 7.53 0.62 -4.99
CA GLY A 75 7.86 1.73 -5.87
C GLY A 75 7.15 1.65 -7.23
N THR A 76 6.03 0.94 -7.30
CA THR A 76 5.24 0.75 -8.53
C THR A 76 3.94 1.56 -8.52
N LEU A 77 3.84 2.55 -7.64
CA LEU A 77 2.68 3.42 -7.53
C LEU A 77 2.52 4.26 -8.80
N VAL A 78 1.33 4.22 -9.38
CA VAL A 78 0.99 4.91 -10.63
C VAL A 78 0.05 6.07 -10.34
N ARG A 79 0.21 7.17 -11.08
CA ARG A 79 -0.67 8.33 -11.01
C ARG A 79 -2.10 7.94 -11.40
N PRO A 80 -3.14 8.38 -10.66
CA PRO A 80 -4.53 8.20 -11.06
C PRO A 80 -4.81 8.80 -12.44
N ILE A 81 -5.61 8.12 -13.25
CA ILE A 81 -5.93 8.54 -14.63
C ILE A 81 -6.77 9.81 -14.63
N GLU A 82 -7.70 9.93 -13.69
CA GLU A 82 -8.57 11.09 -13.54
C GLU A 82 -8.25 11.85 -12.26
N GLU A 83 -7.65 13.03 -12.38
CA GLU A 83 -7.41 13.90 -11.23
C GLU A 83 -8.75 14.28 -10.58
N GLY A 84 -8.91 13.94 -9.30
CA GLY A 84 -10.06 14.28 -8.47
C GLY A 84 -11.18 13.25 -8.39
N ARG A 85 -11.17 12.17 -9.17
CA ARG A 85 -12.15 11.08 -9.09
C ARG A 85 -11.58 9.79 -8.52
N GLU A 86 -10.32 9.54 -8.75
CA GLU A 86 -9.63 8.37 -8.23
C GLU A 86 -8.51 8.81 -7.30
N GLY A 87 -8.49 8.28 -6.08
CA GLY A 87 -7.38 8.43 -5.15
C GLY A 87 -6.29 7.39 -5.40
N PHE A 88 -5.18 7.53 -4.68
CA PHE A 88 -4.20 6.45 -4.59
C PHE A 88 -4.74 5.33 -3.71
N ASP A 89 -4.56 4.10 -4.17
CA ASP A 89 -4.77 2.91 -3.34
C ASP A 89 -3.53 2.65 -2.50
N VAL A 90 -3.70 2.61 -1.19
CA VAL A 90 -2.60 2.39 -0.23
C VAL A 90 -2.95 1.24 0.68
N ASP A 91 -2.22 0.15 0.50
CA ASP A 91 -2.29 -0.98 1.40
C ASP A 91 -1.48 -0.71 2.66
N LEU A 92 -2.07 -0.97 3.82
CA LEU A 92 -1.42 -0.87 5.11
C LEU A 92 -1.38 -2.25 5.79
N ILE A 93 -0.24 -2.56 6.40
CA ILE A 93 -0.09 -3.73 7.27
C ILE A 93 0.09 -3.24 8.70
N ALA A 94 -0.78 -3.70 9.59
CA ALA A 94 -0.64 -3.52 11.02
C ALA A 94 -0.12 -4.80 11.66
N ARG A 95 1.02 -4.71 12.33
CA ARG A 95 1.68 -5.79 13.04
C ARG A 95 1.25 -5.78 14.50
N LEU A 96 0.53 -6.79 14.91
CA LEU A 96 0.13 -6.99 16.30
C LEU A 96 1.20 -7.79 17.07
N PRO A 97 1.36 -7.56 18.38
CA PRO A 97 2.25 -8.35 19.22
C PRO A 97 1.74 -9.80 19.34
N ARG A 98 2.65 -10.72 19.62
CA ARG A 98 2.30 -12.14 19.81
C ARG A 98 1.24 -12.37 20.90
N SER A 99 1.22 -11.53 21.92
CA SER A 99 0.20 -11.55 22.98
C SER A 99 -1.23 -11.38 22.45
N SER A 100 -1.39 -10.73 21.30
CA SER A 100 -2.70 -10.58 20.65
C SER A 100 -3.29 -11.92 20.18
N GLN A 101 -2.47 -12.96 20.00
CA GLN A 101 -2.96 -14.32 19.73
C GLN A 101 -3.77 -14.89 20.90
N ILE A 102 -3.48 -14.49 22.12
CA ILE A 102 -4.27 -14.89 23.30
C ILE A 102 -5.65 -14.25 23.24
N THR A 103 -5.74 -13.01 22.81
CA THR A 103 -6.98 -12.23 22.74
C THR A 103 -7.83 -12.56 21.52
N TYR A 104 -7.20 -12.86 20.38
CA TYR A 104 -7.87 -13.02 19.09
C TYR A 104 -7.62 -14.36 18.40
N GLY A 105 -7.01 -15.32 19.07
CA GLY A 105 -6.70 -16.63 18.50
C GLY A 105 -7.86 -17.64 18.56
N ASP A 106 -8.95 -17.33 19.21
CA ASP A 106 -10.15 -18.18 19.28
C ASP A 106 -11.04 -18.04 18.04
N LEU A 107 -12.06 -18.89 17.93
CA LEU A 107 -12.93 -18.98 16.75
C LEU A 107 -13.62 -17.66 16.35
N GLY A 108 -13.86 -16.76 17.29
CA GLY A 108 -14.47 -15.43 17.04
C GLY A 108 -13.46 -14.29 17.04
N GLY A 109 -12.22 -14.57 17.34
CA GLY A 109 -11.17 -13.56 17.55
C GLY A 109 -10.88 -12.67 16.33
N PRO A 110 -10.70 -13.23 15.13
CA PRO A 110 -10.47 -12.41 13.94
C PRO A 110 -11.62 -11.43 13.65
N SER A 111 -12.87 -11.86 13.82
CA SER A 111 -14.04 -11.01 13.62
C SER A 111 -14.09 -9.87 14.65
N ARG A 112 -13.76 -10.16 15.91
CA ARG A 112 -13.67 -9.12 16.96
C ARG A 112 -12.56 -8.12 16.67
N LEU A 113 -11.42 -8.58 16.17
CA LEU A 113 -10.31 -7.72 15.78
C LEU A 113 -10.71 -6.78 14.64
N LEU A 114 -11.34 -7.33 13.59
CA LEU A 114 -11.84 -6.53 12.47
C LEU A 114 -12.89 -5.52 12.90
N GLN A 115 -13.79 -5.88 13.79
CA GLN A 115 -14.79 -4.95 14.33
C GLN A 115 -14.14 -3.80 15.12
N ARG A 116 -13.12 -4.08 15.92
CA ARG A 116 -12.37 -3.03 16.64
C ARG A 116 -11.62 -2.12 15.69
N LEU A 117 -10.98 -2.69 14.66
CA LEU A 117 -10.31 -1.92 13.63
C LEU A 117 -11.29 -1.01 12.88
N PHE A 118 -12.45 -1.53 12.54
CA PHE A 118 -13.50 -0.76 11.88
C PHE A 118 -13.94 0.45 12.72
N VAL A 119 -14.20 0.25 14.01
CA VAL A 119 -14.59 1.34 14.93
C VAL A 119 -13.49 2.40 15.04
N ALA A 120 -12.23 1.99 15.13
CA ALA A 120 -11.11 2.92 15.18
C ALA A 120 -10.99 3.75 13.89
N LEU A 121 -11.13 3.11 12.72
CA LEU A 121 -11.10 3.79 11.43
C LEU A 121 -12.33 4.67 11.19
N GLU A 122 -13.49 4.29 11.69
CA GLU A 122 -14.72 5.10 11.62
C GLU A 122 -14.53 6.44 12.35
N ARG A 123 -13.94 6.43 13.55
CA ARG A 123 -13.60 7.65 14.29
C ARG A 123 -12.60 8.54 13.52
N TYR A 124 -11.60 7.92 12.90
CA TYR A 124 -10.65 8.64 12.05
C TYR A 124 -11.35 9.28 10.85
N ALA A 125 -12.22 8.54 10.18
CA ALA A 125 -12.96 9.04 9.04
C ALA A 125 -13.89 10.20 9.40
N ASP A 126 -14.59 10.11 10.52
CA ASP A 126 -15.46 11.18 11.03
C ASP A 126 -14.65 12.46 11.34
N GLN A 127 -13.48 12.30 11.97
CA GLN A 127 -12.59 13.42 12.29
C GLN A 127 -12.12 14.18 11.05
N TYR A 128 -11.86 13.46 9.95
CA TYR A 128 -11.35 14.03 8.71
C TYR A 128 -12.40 14.14 7.59
N GLN A 129 -13.68 13.89 7.91
CA GLN A 129 -14.80 13.93 6.97
C GLN A 129 -14.60 13.00 5.76
N LEU A 130 -14.05 11.82 6.02
CA LEU A 130 -13.80 10.78 5.04
C LEU A 130 -14.96 9.78 5.01
N SER A 131 -15.14 9.07 3.90
CA SER A 131 -16.09 7.97 3.82
C SER A 131 -15.41 6.64 4.00
N ILE A 132 -15.96 5.77 4.85
CA ILE A 132 -15.54 4.37 4.98
C ILE A 132 -16.45 3.47 4.15
N LYS A 133 -15.85 2.55 3.41
CA LYS A 133 -16.56 1.45 2.74
C LYS A 133 -16.01 0.13 3.27
N THR A 134 -16.91 -0.69 3.80
CA THR A 134 -16.57 -2.07 4.14
C THR A 134 -16.88 -2.99 2.96
N VAL A 135 -15.93 -3.83 2.60
CA VAL A 135 -16.14 -4.91 1.64
C VAL A 135 -16.24 -6.21 2.43
N SER A 136 -17.41 -6.82 2.40
CA SER A 136 -17.63 -8.14 2.97
C SER A 136 -17.37 -9.19 1.89
N TYR A 137 -16.38 -10.02 2.09
CA TYR A 137 -16.19 -11.22 1.29
C TYR A 137 -16.99 -12.36 1.94
N THR A 138 -18.07 -12.74 1.29
CA THR A 138 -18.85 -13.94 1.63
C THR A 138 -18.35 -15.13 0.83
#